data_854fd2d122d079f61bf0e484f44958ad
#
_entry.id   854fd2d122d079f61bf0e484f44958ad
#
_cell.length_a   1.000
_cell.length_b   1.000
_cell.length_c   1.000
_cell.angle_alpha   90.00
_cell.angle_beta   90.00
_cell.angle_gamma   90.00
#
_symmetry.space_group_name_H-M   'P 1'
#
loop_
_entity.id
_entity.type
_entity.pdbx_description
1 polymer ?
#
loop_
_entity_poly.entity_id
_entity_poly.type
_entity_poly.pdbx_seq_one_letter_code
_entity_poly.pdbx_strand_id
1 'polypeptide(L)'
;MRKLYKFIAISTALCAGSAMAEDLSQKSWQEIEAQAKKEGQVVVSIWYLQPQLRTFMQAFEQQYGIKVRIPEGTADGNINKLLAKKNLKKGKMDVVAIGADAYPTVQKSSVLADLSFLPNFAQGNHVLQGVEFGNEGLGFWGNQTGFAYDPQRLSEDKLPQTWQEIENYIHSHPKKFGYADPNGGASGKAFIERALIYISGEYDYQQQEVNDGQMANWHKTWDWFVQNKDKMTRTSSNADSLTRLNDGELDLVSAWQDHLFSLQKQGAITPRLKFYVPKFGMPGGGNLLGVAKNSPHPAASLVFVNWITSPEIQQRLSQEFGVRPLNHESGRADVLFFPSTWGKSAMAVFTKQVISR
;
A
#
# COMPACT_ATOMS: atom_id res chain seq x y z
N MET A 1 -39.06 77.63 0.15
CA MET A 1 -37.83 77.08 -0.41
C MET A 1 -37.58 75.72 0.22
N ARG A 2 -37.94 74.65 -0.47
CA ARG A 2 -37.73 73.29 -0.02
C ARG A 2 -36.51 72.68 -0.76
N LYS A 3 -35.43 72.39 -0.04
CA LYS A 3 -34.25 71.71 -0.58
C LYS A 3 -34.51 70.23 -0.70
N LEU A 4 -34.42 69.70 -1.93
CA LEU A 4 -34.51 68.26 -2.26
C LEU A 4 -33.13 67.67 -2.11
N TYR A 5 -32.95 66.74 -1.17
CA TYR A 5 -31.75 65.93 -1.08
C TYR A 5 -31.93 64.64 -1.92
N LYS A 6 -31.14 64.49 -2.97
CA LYS A 6 -31.03 63.23 -3.74
C LYS A 6 -30.12 62.30 -3.01
N PHE A 7 -30.68 61.19 -2.54
CA PHE A 7 -29.91 60.04 -2.09
C PHE A 7 -29.48 59.23 -3.31
N ILE A 8 -28.17 59.12 -3.54
CA ILE A 8 -27.58 58.17 -4.49
C ILE A 8 -27.35 56.89 -3.74
N ALA A 9 -28.15 55.87 -4.03
CA ALA A 9 -27.92 54.49 -3.56
C ALA A 9 -26.86 53.83 -4.44
N ILE A 10 -25.67 53.62 -3.87
CA ILE A 10 -24.63 52.83 -4.50
C ILE A 10 -24.98 51.36 -4.22
N SER A 11 -25.53 50.68 -5.22
CA SER A 11 -25.72 49.20 -5.18
C SER A 11 -24.39 48.54 -5.45
N THR A 12 -23.73 48.09 -4.39
CA THR A 12 -22.62 47.13 -4.49
C THR A 12 -23.22 45.77 -4.82
N ALA A 13 -23.20 45.40 -6.10
CA ALA A 13 -23.47 44.05 -6.55
C ALA A 13 -22.33 43.14 -6.02
N LEU A 14 -22.57 42.38 -4.96
CA LEU A 14 -21.74 41.22 -4.61
C LEU A 14 -21.97 40.20 -5.74
N CYS A 15 -21.04 40.12 -6.68
CA CYS A 15 -20.88 38.96 -7.52
C CYS A 15 -20.43 37.81 -6.64
N ALA A 16 -21.39 37.06 -6.12
CA ALA A 16 -21.14 35.70 -5.61
C ALA A 16 -20.83 34.81 -6.83
N GLY A 17 -19.60 34.94 -7.33
CA GLY A 17 -19.07 33.99 -8.31
C GLY A 17 -19.14 32.58 -7.69
N SER A 18 -19.94 31.71 -8.30
CA SER A 18 -19.86 30.28 -8.08
C SER A 18 -18.41 29.89 -8.37
N ALA A 19 -17.62 29.68 -7.32
CA ALA A 19 -16.30 29.08 -7.47
C ALA A 19 -16.50 27.67 -8.02
N MET A 20 -16.51 27.54 -9.34
CA MET A 20 -16.23 26.26 -10.00
C MET A 20 -14.87 25.83 -9.50
N ALA A 21 -14.71 24.56 -9.16
CA ALA A 21 -13.41 24.01 -8.82
C ALA A 21 -12.47 24.36 -9.99
N GLU A 22 -11.46 25.16 -9.70
CA GLU A 22 -10.53 25.67 -10.71
C GLU A 22 -9.79 24.47 -11.30
N ASP A 23 -9.83 24.31 -12.63
CA ASP A 23 -9.17 23.22 -13.32
C ASP A 23 -7.64 23.45 -13.29
N LEU A 24 -6.96 22.77 -12.38
CA LEU A 24 -5.51 22.89 -12.21
C LEU A 24 -4.71 22.32 -13.39
N SER A 25 -5.33 21.51 -14.25
CA SER A 25 -4.65 20.94 -15.44
C SER A 25 -4.31 22.00 -16.49
N GLN A 26 -4.98 23.17 -16.44
CA GLN A 26 -4.76 24.29 -17.36
C GLN A 26 -3.73 25.31 -16.84
N LYS A 27 -3.22 25.11 -15.61
CA LYS A 27 -2.23 26.00 -15.00
C LYS A 27 -0.81 25.53 -15.27
N SER A 28 0.11 26.47 -15.32
CA SER A 28 1.53 26.15 -15.27
C SER A 28 1.91 25.54 -13.93
N TRP A 29 2.95 24.73 -13.90
CA TRP A 29 3.41 24.11 -12.66
C TRP A 29 3.78 25.14 -11.57
N GLN A 30 4.36 26.26 -11.97
CA GLN A 30 4.69 27.38 -11.07
C GLN A 30 3.44 27.99 -10.40
N GLU A 31 2.34 28.12 -11.14
CA GLU A 31 1.06 28.58 -10.59
C GLU A 31 0.47 27.57 -9.61
N ILE A 32 0.58 26.26 -9.92
CA ILE A 32 0.18 25.19 -9.02
C ILE A 32 1.00 25.23 -7.72
N GLU A 33 2.32 25.36 -7.79
CA GLU A 33 3.19 25.49 -6.60
C GLU A 33 2.85 26.76 -5.78
N ALA A 34 2.59 27.89 -6.45
CA ALA A 34 2.20 29.11 -5.77
C ALA A 34 0.84 28.98 -5.06
N GLN A 35 -0.12 28.26 -5.65
CA GLN A 35 -1.39 27.96 -5.03
C GLN A 35 -1.22 26.96 -3.88
N ALA A 36 -0.42 25.92 -4.04
CA ALA A 36 -0.12 24.95 -3.01
C ALA A 36 0.46 25.58 -1.73
N LYS A 37 1.36 26.57 -1.89
CA LYS A 37 1.88 27.37 -0.76
C LYS A 37 0.79 28.17 -0.06
N LYS A 38 -0.20 28.69 -0.79
CA LYS A 38 -1.36 29.39 -0.20
C LYS A 38 -2.29 28.44 0.54
N GLU A 39 -2.46 27.20 0.04
CA GLU A 39 -3.20 26.13 0.71
C GLU A 39 -2.51 25.70 2.01
N GLY A 40 -1.18 25.74 2.04
CA GLY A 40 -0.33 25.66 3.22
C GLY A 40 -0.26 24.29 3.91
N GLN A 41 -1.06 23.33 3.49
CA GLN A 41 -1.05 21.97 4.05
C GLN A 41 -1.54 20.91 3.07
N VAL A 42 -1.18 19.65 3.35
CA VAL A 42 -1.71 18.45 2.69
C VAL A 42 -1.94 17.35 3.72
N VAL A 43 -3.06 16.65 3.62
CA VAL A 43 -3.39 15.50 4.47
C VAL A 43 -3.13 14.22 3.68
N VAL A 44 -2.16 13.42 4.13
CA VAL A 44 -1.74 12.17 3.47
C VAL A 44 -2.19 10.98 4.32
N SER A 45 -3.14 10.22 3.82
CA SER A 45 -3.71 9.07 4.51
C SER A 45 -2.90 7.81 4.18
N ILE A 46 -2.00 7.43 5.08
CA ILE A 46 -1.15 6.23 5.05
C ILE A 46 -1.39 5.47 6.35
N TRP A 47 -1.30 4.13 6.35
CA TRP A 47 -1.64 3.31 7.52
C TRP A 47 -0.44 2.58 8.17
N TYR A 48 0.75 2.71 7.62
CA TYR A 48 1.98 2.05 8.09
C TYR A 48 3.08 3.06 8.34
N LEU A 49 4.02 2.73 9.22
CA LEU A 49 5.22 3.51 9.53
C LEU A 49 4.96 5.03 9.74
N GLN A 50 3.78 5.38 10.25
CA GLN A 50 3.33 6.77 10.33
C GLN A 50 4.30 7.69 11.08
N PRO A 51 4.89 7.32 12.24
CA PRO A 51 5.88 8.16 12.92
C PRO A 51 7.11 8.42 12.06
N GLN A 52 7.65 7.39 11.42
CA GLN A 52 8.86 7.49 10.58
C GLN A 52 8.56 8.30 9.32
N LEU A 53 7.39 8.08 8.69
CA LEU A 53 6.97 8.86 7.52
C LEU A 53 6.74 10.33 7.87
N ARG A 54 6.19 10.67 9.05
CA ARG A 54 6.10 12.08 9.49
C ARG A 54 7.49 12.74 9.56
N THR A 55 8.49 12.02 10.03
CA THR A 55 9.87 12.51 10.04
C THR A 55 10.42 12.69 8.61
N PHE A 56 10.20 11.72 7.74
CA PHE A 56 10.64 11.78 6.34
C PHE A 56 10.02 12.98 5.59
N MET A 57 8.73 13.26 5.82
CA MET A 57 7.99 14.34 5.16
C MET A 57 8.44 15.73 5.58
N GLN A 58 9.24 15.89 6.64
CA GLN A 58 9.83 17.18 7.00
C GLN A 58 10.68 17.78 5.89
N ALA A 59 11.29 16.95 5.03
CA ALA A 59 12.03 17.42 3.86
C ALA A 59 11.11 18.14 2.85
N PHE A 60 9.90 17.63 2.62
CA PHE A 60 8.88 18.29 1.81
C PHE A 60 8.44 19.62 2.44
N GLU A 61 8.17 19.61 3.76
CA GLU A 61 7.77 20.82 4.48
C GLU A 61 8.85 21.91 4.40
N GLN A 62 10.13 21.53 4.52
CA GLN A 62 11.26 22.47 4.40
C GLN A 62 11.38 23.01 2.97
N GLN A 63 11.22 22.17 1.96
CA GLN A 63 11.38 22.54 0.55
C GLN A 63 10.25 23.46 0.06
N TYR A 64 9.00 23.16 0.41
CA TYR A 64 7.83 23.83 -0.15
C TYR A 64 7.11 24.79 0.80
N GLY A 65 7.39 24.71 2.12
CA GLY A 65 6.66 25.47 3.13
C GLY A 65 5.23 24.99 3.37
N ILE A 66 4.92 23.74 2.95
CA ILE A 66 3.58 23.14 3.04
C ILE A 66 3.61 22.07 4.13
N LYS A 67 2.70 22.15 5.11
CA LYS A 67 2.62 21.18 6.20
C LYS A 67 2.05 19.84 5.74
N VAL A 68 2.68 18.74 6.13
CA VAL A 68 2.18 17.39 5.88
C VAL A 68 1.54 16.82 7.15
N ARG A 69 0.29 16.43 7.04
CA ARG A 69 -0.44 15.77 8.13
C ARG A 69 -0.71 14.32 7.76
N ILE A 70 -0.27 13.39 8.59
CA ILE A 70 -0.54 11.95 8.45
C ILE A 70 -1.41 11.54 9.65
N PRO A 71 -2.75 11.51 9.51
CA PRO A 71 -3.65 11.07 10.58
C PRO A 71 -3.52 9.56 10.81
N GLU A 72 -3.82 9.12 12.03
CA GLU A 72 -3.95 7.71 12.33
C GLU A 72 -5.13 7.10 11.55
N GLY A 73 -4.94 5.85 11.07
CA GLY A 73 -5.94 5.15 10.28
C GLY A 73 -5.47 3.76 9.85
N THR A 74 -6.40 3.01 9.29
CA THR A 74 -6.15 1.70 8.67
C THR A 74 -6.36 1.79 7.16
N ALA A 75 -5.84 0.83 6.38
CA ALA A 75 -6.04 0.77 4.92
C ALA A 75 -7.52 0.85 4.55
N ASP A 76 -8.32 -0.07 5.08
CA ASP A 76 -9.76 -0.12 4.81
C ASP A 76 -10.51 1.12 5.33
N GLY A 77 -10.13 1.63 6.51
CA GLY A 77 -10.71 2.84 7.08
C GLY A 77 -10.49 4.06 6.19
N ASN A 78 -9.30 4.21 5.60
CA ASN A 78 -8.98 5.30 4.68
C ASN A 78 -9.79 5.18 3.38
N ILE A 79 -9.88 3.99 2.77
CA ILE A 79 -10.66 3.76 1.56
C ILE A 79 -12.15 4.00 1.83
N ASN A 80 -12.70 3.44 2.91
CA ASN A 80 -14.10 3.64 3.28
C ASN A 80 -14.43 5.12 3.50
N LYS A 81 -13.53 5.87 4.14
CA LYS A 81 -13.69 7.31 4.35
C LYS A 81 -13.67 8.10 3.04
N LEU A 82 -12.77 7.73 2.10
CA LEU A 82 -12.71 8.32 0.76
C LEU A 82 -14.03 8.11 0.02
N LEU A 83 -14.52 6.87 -0.04
CA LEU A 83 -15.74 6.51 -0.75
C LEU A 83 -16.99 7.15 -0.12
N ALA A 84 -17.10 7.15 1.21
CA ALA A 84 -18.24 7.72 1.93
C ALA A 84 -18.37 9.25 1.77
N LYS A 85 -17.25 9.94 1.49
CA LYS A 85 -17.22 11.40 1.35
C LYS A 85 -17.16 11.91 -0.09
N LYS A 86 -17.28 11.02 -1.08
CA LYS A 86 -17.12 11.34 -2.52
C LYS A 86 -18.09 12.42 -3.03
N ASN A 87 -19.29 12.50 -2.46
CA ASN A 87 -20.33 13.46 -2.90
C ASN A 87 -20.25 14.83 -2.22
N LEU A 88 -19.30 15.04 -1.30
CA LEU A 88 -19.11 16.37 -0.70
C LEU A 88 -18.43 17.29 -1.71
N LYS A 89 -18.87 18.55 -1.78
CA LYS A 89 -18.21 19.58 -2.61
C LYS A 89 -16.75 19.77 -2.21
N LYS A 90 -16.45 19.71 -0.92
CA LYS A 90 -15.11 19.73 -0.34
C LYS A 90 -14.98 18.55 0.61
N GLY A 91 -14.07 17.64 0.29
CA GLY A 91 -13.81 16.44 1.07
C GLY A 91 -13.03 16.73 2.35
N LYS A 92 -12.55 15.65 2.99
CA LYS A 92 -11.71 15.72 4.19
C LYS A 92 -10.39 14.96 4.01
N MET A 93 -10.10 14.54 2.80
CA MET A 93 -8.89 13.80 2.44
C MET A 93 -8.27 14.45 1.21
N ASP A 94 -6.96 14.48 1.18
CA ASP A 94 -6.20 15.03 0.07
C ASP A 94 -5.57 13.89 -0.73
N VAL A 95 -4.52 13.28 -0.20
CA VAL A 95 -3.78 12.19 -0.81
C VAL A 95 -4.05 10.90 -0.04
N VAL A 96 -4.29 9.81 -0.74
CA VAL A 96 -4.58 8.51 -0.15
C VAL A 96 -3.64 7.46 -0.71
N ALA A 97 -2.95 6.75 0.19
CA ALA A 97 -2.22 5.54 -0.17
C ALA A 97 -3.21 4.38 -0.36
N ILE A 98 -3.06 3.64 -1.44
CA ILE A 98 -3.95 2.55 -1.84
C ILE A 98 -3.08 1.35 -2.20
N GLY A 99 -3.38 0.18 -1.64
CA GLY A 99 -2.78 -1.08 -2.07
C GLY A 99 -3.24 -1.42 -3.49
N ALA A 100 -2.34 -1.99 -4.30
CA ALA A 100 -2.70 -2.41 -5.66
C ALA A 100 -3.89 -3.39 -5.66
N ASP A 101 -3.97 -4.25 -4.65
CA ASP A 101 -5.07 -5.20 -4.42
C ASP A 101 -6.45 -4.55 -4.19
N ALA A 102 -6.48 -3.32 -3.67
CA ALA A 102 -7.71 -2.56 -3.38
C ALA A 102 -8.06 -1.54 -4.47
N TYR A 103 -7.10 -1.18 -5.34
CA TYR A 103 -7.27 -0.13 -6.34
C TYR A 103 -8.45 -0.36 -7.30
N PRO A 104 -8.70 -1.56 -7.84
CA PRO A 104 -9.84 -1.77 -8.75
C PRO A 104 -11.20 -1.38 -8.16
N THR A 105 -11.39 -1.54 -6.85
CA THR A 105 -12.61 -1.10 -6.15
C THR A 105 -12.71 0.42 -6.07
N VAL A 106 -11.58 1.10 -5.83
CA VAL A 106 -11.51 2.57 -5.78
C VAL A 106 -11.74 3.18 -7.16
N GLN A 107 -11.10 2.61 -8.20
CA GLN A 107 -11.21 3.04 -9.59
C GLN A 107 -12.67 3.05 -10.08
N LYS A 108 -13.42 1.97 -9.83
CA LYS A 108 -14.84 1.87 -10.18
C LYS A 108 -15.70 3.02 -9.61
N SER A 109 -15.26 3.63 -8.53
CA SER A 109 -15.98 4.73 -7.86
C SER A 109 -15.66 6.11 -8.42
N SER A 110 -14.69 6.23 -9.32
CA SER A 110 -14.25 7.47 -9.99
C SER A 110 -13.99 8.64 -9.03
N VAL A 111 -13.37 8.37 -7.89
CA VAL A 111 -13.14 9.33 -6.79
C VAL A 111 -11.77 9.99 -6.81
N LEU A 112 -10.87 9.57 -7.70
CA LEU A 112 -9.51 10.08 -7.82
C LEU A 112 -9.37 11.08 -8.96
N ALA A 113 -8.52 12.07 -8.78
CA ALA A 113 -8.21 13.08 -9.77
C ALA A 113 -7.24 12.56 -10.85
N ASP A 114 -7.27 13.18 -12.02
CA ASP A 114 -6.29 12.95 -13.08
C ASP A 114 -4.93 13.55 -12.66
N LEU A 115 -3.86 12.76 -12.82
CA LEU A 115 -2.48 13.11 -12.49
C LEU A 115 -1.59 13.25 -13.74
N SER A 116 -2.13 13.03 -14.94
CA SER A 116 -1.36 12.94 -16.19
C SER A 116 -0.55 14.18 -16.53
N PHE A 117 -0.92 15.33 -15.97
CA PHE A 117 -0.22 16.62 -16.19
C PHE A 117 0.89 16.91 -15.16
N LEU A 118 1.17 16.00 -14.22
CA LEU A 118 2.29 16.16 -13.30
C LEU A 118 3.62 16.08 -14.04
N PRO A 119 4.62 16.93 -13.72
CA PRO A 119 5.94 16.90 -14.36
C PRO A 119 6.63 15.53 -14.35
N ASN A 120 6.46 14.78 -13.26
CA ASN A 120 7.09 13.45 -13.11
C ASN A 120 6.18 12.29 -13.56
N PHE A 121 4.99 12.57 -14.13
CA PHE A 121 4.01 11.52 -14.44
C PHE A 121 4.60 10.42 -15.33
N ALA A 122 5.19 10.79 -16.45
CA ALA A 122 5.75 9.83 -17.42
C ALA A 122 6.91 8.99 -16.86
N GLN A 123 7.61 9.47 -15.84
CA GLN A 123 8.71 8.76 -15.16
C GLN A 123 8.24 7.92 -13.98
N GLY A 124 7.00 8.13 -13.53
CA GLY A 124 6.41 7.45 -12.41
C GLY A 124 6.05 5.99 -12.71
N ASN A 125 5.78 5.24 -11.67
CA ASN A 125 5.30 3.87 -11.80
C ASN A 125 3.78 3.86 -11.97
N HIS A 126 3.30 3.23 -13.04
CA HIS A 126 1.88 3.14 -13.40
C HIS A 126 1.29 1.75 -13.19
N VAL A 127 2.11 0.78 -12.78
CA VAL A 127 1.69 -0.60 -12.61
C VAL A 127 2.35 -1.24 -11.39
N LEU A 128 1.56 -1.87 -10.55
CA LEU A 128 2.04 -2.71 -9.45
C LEU A 128 1.27 -4.02 -9.45
N GLN A 129 1.96 -5.14 -9.35
CA GLN A 129 1.37 -6.48 -9.33
C GLN A 129 0.47 -6.77 -10.55
N GLY A 130 0.77 -6.17 -11.70
CA GLY A 130 -0.07 -6.29 -12.90
C GLY A 130 -1.34 -5.42 -12.90
N VAL A 131 -1.56 -4.59 -11.87
CA VAL A 131 -2.67 -3.64 -11.82
C VAL A 131 -2.21 -2.30 -12.36
N GLU A 132 -2.84 -1.85 -13.45
CA GLU A 132 -2.58 -0.56 -14.06
C GLU A 132 -3.43 0.54 -13.42
N PHE A 133 -2.83 1.71 -13.17
CA PHE A 133 -3.50 2.82 -12.47
C PHE A 133 -4.08 3.88 -13.41
N GLY A 134 -3.83 3.76 -14.71
CA GLY A 134 -4.21 4.81 -15.67
C GLY A 134 -3.63 6.16 -15.27
N ASN A 135 -4.44 7.20 -15.35
CA ASN A 135 -4.06 8.56 -15.00
C ASN A 135 -4.36 8.93 -13.53
N GLU A 136 -4.97 8.03 -12.75
CA GLU A 136 -5.51 8.36 -11.43
C GLU A 136 -4.57 8.01 -10.27
N GLY A 137 -3.41 7.41 -10.56
CA GLY A 137 -2.48 6.98 -9.52
C GLY A 137 -1.04 6.88 -9.97
N LEU A 138 -0.13 7.00 -9.01
CA LEU A 138 1.29 6.76 -9.17
C LEU A 138 1.81 5.88 -8.05
N GLY A 139 2.56 4.84 -8.38
CA GLY A 139 3.25 4.01 -7.39
C GLY A 139 4.28 4.82 -6.61
N PHE A 140 4.32 4.65 -5.29
CA PHE A 140 5.29 5.36 -4.46
C PHE A 140 5.98 4.49 -3.41
N TRP A 141 5.37 3.39 -3.01
CA TRP A 141 5.89 2.50 -1.98
C TRP A 141 6.13 1.11 -2.54
N GLY A 142 7.38 0.76 -2.79
CA GLY A 142 7.78 -0.48 -3.45
C GLY A 142 8.07 -1.62 -2.48
N ASN A 143 7.28 -1.81 -1.39
CA ASN A 143 7.45 -2.94 -0.50
C ASN A 143 7.02 -4.26 -1.17
N GLN A 144 7.37 -5.39 -0.54
CA GLN A 144 7.19 -6.72 -1.09
C GLN A 144 7.02 -7.74 0.03
N THR A 145 6.12 -8.72 -0.16
CA THR A 145 6.11 -9.93 0.66
C THR A 145 7.04 -10.99 0.05
N GLY A 146 7.57 -11.80 0.92
CA GLY A 146 8.47 -12.89 0.57
C GLY A 146 8.84 -13.67 1.81
N PHE A 147 10.06 -14.16 1.85
CA PHE A 147 10.60 -14.86 3.00
C PHE A 147 11.86 -14.16 3.53
N ALA A 148 11.98 -14.12 4.86
CA ALA A 148 13.21 -13.77 5.54
C ALA A 148 13.89 -15.04 6.07
N TYR A 149 15.23 -15.06 6.06
CA TYR A 149 16.04 -16.20 6.49
C TYR A 149 17.36 -15.75 7.13
N ASP A 150 17.97 -16.66 7.86
CA ASP A 150 19.31 -16.48 8.39
C ASP A 150 20.32 -17.24 7.51
N PRO A 151 21.24 -16.57 6.79
CA PRO A 151 22.21 -17.24 5.92
C PRO A 151 23.23 -18.13 6.65
N GLN A 152 23.32 -18.03 7.98
CA GLN A 152 24.13 -18.95 8.77
C GLN A 152 23.45 -20.29 9.02
N ARG A 153 22.12 -20.36 8.93
CA ARG A 153 21.33 -21.58 9.13
C ARG A 153 20.76 -22.16 7.85
N LEU A 154 20.42 -21.30 6.90
CA LEU A 154 19.91 -21.69 5.60
C LEU A 154 20.67 -20.92 4.51
N SER A 155 21.57 -21.59 3.80
CA SER A 155 22.38 -20.98 2.75
C SER A 155 21.53 -20.60 1.53
N GLU A 156 21.96 -19.57 0.81
CA GLU A 156 21.22 -18.97 -0.30
C GLU A 156 20.91 -19.97 -1.43
N ASP A 157 21.82 -20.88 -1.72
CA ASP A 157 21.68 -21.94 -2.71
C ASP A 157 20.65 -23.02 -2.33
N LYS A 158 20.23 -23.07 -1.07
CA LYS A 158 19.23 -24.01 -0.55
C LYS A 158 17.86 -23.35 -0.29
N LEU A 159 17.71 -22.09 -0.65
CA LEU A 159 16.43 -21.40 -0.47
C LEU A 159 15.35 -22.00 -1.37
N PRO A 160 14.18 -22.36 -0.82
CA PRO A 160 13.07 -22.87 -1.61
C PRO A 160 12.61 -21.87 -2.67
N GLN A 161 12.61 -22.28 -3.95
CA GLN A 161 12.24 -21.45 -5.09
C GLN A 161 10.94 -21.91 -5.75
N THR A 162 10.44 -23.09 -5.41
CA THR A 162 9.17 -23.67 -5.85
C THR A 162 8.29 -24.00 -4.65
N TRP A 163 6.98 -24.12 -4.87
CA TRP A 163 6.07 -24.53 -3.79
C TRP A 163 6.42 -25.92 -3.25
N GLN A 164 6.78 -26.86 -4.12
CA GLN A 164 7.21 -28.20 -3.70
C GLN A 164 8.44 -28.16 -2.79
N GLU A 165 9.39 -27.27 -3.05
CA GLU A 165 10.55 -27.09 -2.18
C GLU A 165 10.18 -26.48 -0.83
N ILE A 166 9.18 -25.58 -0.75
CA ILE A 166 8.61 -25.11 0.52
C ILE A 166 8.01 -26.28 1.30
N GLU A 167 7.21 -27.14 0.65
CA GLU A 167 6.63 -28.33 1.32
C GLU A 167 7.71 -29.29 1.81
N ASN A 168 8.70 -29.56 0.98
CA ASN A 168 9.83 -30.43 1.36
C ASN A 168 10.59 -29.82 2.54
N TYR A 169 10.80 -28.50 2.55
CA TYR A 169 11.45 -27.79 3.65
C TYR A 169 10.65 -27.93 4.96
N ILE A 170 9.35 -27.67 4.93
CA ILE A 170 8.45 -27.81 6.08
C ILE A 170 8.48 -29.23 6.64
N HIS A 171 8.51 -30.25 5.78
CA HIS A 171 8.52 -31.64 6.19
C HIS A 171 9.87 -32.11 6.75
N SER A 172 10.97 -31.63 6.17
CA SER A 172 12.34 -32.05 6.61
C SER A 172 12.86 -31.23 7.80
N HIS A 173 12.27 -30.03 8.06
CA HIS A 173 12.67 -29.15 9.14
C HIS A 173 11.45 -28.76 10.01
N PRO A 174 10.87 -29.72 10.77
CA PRO A 174 9.66 -29.46 11.55
C PRO A 174 9.84 -28.27 12.51
N LYS A 175 8.84 -27.39 12.53
CA LYS A 175 8.82 -26.17 13.36
C LYS A 175 9.86 -25.10 13.01
N LYS A 176 10.63 -25.24 11.92
CA LYS A 176 11.63 -24.28 11.48
C LYS A 176 11.12 -23.28 10.43
N PHE A 177 9.98 -23.57 9.81
CA PHE A 177 9.25 -22.62 8.96
C PHE A 177 8.17 -21.91 9.76
N GLY A 178 8.16 -20.55 9.69
CA GLY A 178 7.18 -19.72 10.37
C GLY A 178 6.37 -18.82 9.42
N TYR A 179 5.11 -18.57 9.78
CA TYR A 179 4.28 -17.56 9.14
C TYR A 179 3.47 -16.80 10.18
N ALA A 180 3.25 -15.51 9.93
CA ALA A 180 2.47 -14.69 10.86
C ALA A 180 0.98 -15.10 10.84
N ASP A 181 0.33 -15.05 12.01
CA ASP A 181 -1.13 -15.11 12.06
C ASP A 181 -1.71 -14.03 11.14
N PRO A 182 -2.65 -14.37 10.23
CA PRO A 182 -3.17 -13.41 9.26
C PRO A 182 -3.90 -12.23 9.90
N ASN A 183 -4.39 -12.37 11.14
CA ASN A 183 -5.00 -11.29 11.90
C ASN A 183 -3.96 -10.40 12.59
N GLY A 184 -2.73 -10.90 12.78
CA GLY A 184 -1.61 -10.19 13.38
C GLY A 184 -0.54 -9.70 12.41
N GLY A 185 -0.56 -10.22 11.16
CA GLY A 185 0.46 -9.86 10.19
C GLY A 185 0.16 -10.26 8.74
N ALA A 186 0.19 -9.27 7.84
CA ALA A 186 -0.15 -9.48 6.43
C ALA A 186 0.87 -10.34 5.65
N SER A 187 2.08 -10.60 6.19
CA SER A 187 3.01 -11.57 5.57
C SER A 187 2.48 -13.00 5.63
N GLY A 188 1.80 -13.36 6.73
CA GLY A 188 1.12 -14.64 6.85
C GLY A 188 -0.11 -14.73 5.95
N LYS A 189 -0.87 -13.65 5.82
CA LYS A 189 -1.96 -13.55 4.84
C LYS A 189 -1.41 -13.85 3.43
N ALA A 190 -0.31 -13.22 3.01
CA ALA A 190 0.30 -13.44 1.70
C ALA A 190 0.74 -14.90 1.49
N PHE A 191 1.30 -15.54 2.52
CA PHE A 191 1.64 -16.97 2.46
C PHE A 191 0.40 -17.85 2.28
N ILE A 192 -0.68 -17.58 3.01
CA ILE A 192 -1.95 -18.32 2.90
C ILE A 192 -2.57 -18.12 1.50
N GLU A 193 -2.58 -16.91 0.98
CA GLU A 193 -3.06 -16.59 -0.38
C GLU A 193 -2.24 -17.32 -1.45
N ARG A 194 -0.93 -17.39 -1.27
CA ARG A 194 -0.06 -18.14 -2.19
C ARG A 194 -0.33 -19.65 -2.15
N ALA A 195 -0.51 -20.20 -0.95
CA ALA A 195 -0.91 -21.59 -0.76
C ALA A 195 -2.26 -21.87 -1.46
N LEU A 196 -3.21 -20.95 -1.30
CA LEU A 196 -4.54 -21.06 -1.91
C LEU A 196 -4.47 -21.14 -3.44
N ILE A 197 -3.68 -20.24 -4.07
CA ILE A 197 -3.47 -20.22 -5.51
C ILE A 197 -2.85 -21.55 -5.99
N TYR A 198 -1.89 -22.08 -5.27
CA TYR A 198 -1.18 -23.30 -5.69
C TYR A 198 -2.00 -24.58 -5.44
N ILE A 199 -2.56 -24.74 -4.23
CA ILE A 199 -3.18 -26.00 -3.80
C ILE A 199 -4.61 -26.14 -4.31
N SER A 200 -5.40 -25.08 -4.25
CA SER A 200 -6.83 -25.09 -4.60
C SER A 200 -7.10 -24.84 -6.08
N GLY A 201 -6.05 -24.50 -6.85
CA GLY A 201 -6.10 -24.44 -8.30
C GLY A 201 -6.31 -23.06 -8.89
N GLU A 202 -6.34 -23.07 -10.20
CA GLU A 202 -6.38 -21.87 -11.05
C GLU A 202 -7.74 -21.21 -10.99
N TYR A 203 -7.78 -20.03 -10.37
CA TYR A 203 -8.93 -19.15 -10.42
C TYR A 203 -8.57 -17.88 -11.17
N ASP A 204 -9.54 -17.30 -11.83
CA ASP A 204 -9.42 -15.93 -12.31
C ASP A 204 -9.59 -14.96 -11.12
N TYR A 205 -8.51 -14.80 -10.34
CA TYR A 205 -8.47 -13.86 -9.22
C TYR A 205 -8.49 -12.38 -9.66
N GLN A 206 -8.48 -12.09 -10.96
CA GLN A 206 -8.68 -10.72 -11.46
C GLN A 206 -10.15 -10.31 -11.35
N GLN A 207 -11.08 -11.26 -11.29
CA GLN A 207 -12.48 -10.96 -10.98
C GLN A 207 -12.60 -10.40 -9.56
N GLN A 208 -13.27 -9.25 -9.46
CA GLN A 208 -13.45 -8.58 -8.16
C GLN A 208 -14.51 -9.23 -7.27
N GLU A 209 -15.42 -10.00 -7.84
CA GLU A 209 -16.51 -10.67 -7.12
C GLU A 209 -16.09 -12.08 -6.72
N VAL A 210 -16.24 -12.37 -5.45
CA VAL A 210 -15.95 -13.70 -4.90
C VAL A 210 -17.02 -14.68 -5.37
N ASN A 211 -16.61 -15.81 -5.90
CA ASN A 211 -17.49 -16.85 -6.40
C ASN A 211 -17.54 -18.05 -5.42
N ASP A 212 -18.73 -18.36 -4.92
CA ASP A 212 -18.91 -19.46 -3.96
C ASP A 212 -18.51 -20.83 -4.54
N GLY A 213 -18.69 -21.06 -5.83
CA GLY A 213 -18.26 -22.29 -6.50
C GLY A 213 -16.74 -22.46 -6.53
N GLN A 214 -16.01 -21.36 -6.68
CA GLN A 214 -14.55 -21.36 -6.56
C GLN A 214 -14.10 -21.56 -5.11
N MET A 215 -14.79 -20.91 -4.14
CA MET A 215 -14.50 -21.06 -2.72
C MET A 215 -14.70 -22.51 -2.23
N ALA A 216 -15.60 -23.27 -2.87
CA ALA A 216 -15.83 -24.68 -2.52
C ALA A 216 -14.56 -25.54 -2.65
N ASN A 217 -13.62 -25.21 -3.54
CA ASN A 217 -12.35 -25.93 -3.69
C ASN A 217 -11.28 -25.53 -2.66
N TRP A 218 -11.50 -24.47 -1.89
CA TRP A 218 -10.53 -23.99 -0.90
C TRP A 218 -10.30 -24.99 0.25
N HIS A 219 -11.22 -25.92 0.46
CA HIS A 219 -11.05 -26.96 1.47
C HIS A 219 -9.72 -27.71 1.35
N LYS A 220 -9.19 -27.94 0.13
CA LYS A 220 -7.89 -28.59 -0.10
C LYS A 220 -6.75 -27.83 0.58
N THR A 221 -6.76 -26.50 0.49
CA THR A 221 -5.76 -25.65 1.15
C THR A 221 -5.93 -25.69 2.67
N TRP A 222 -7.17 -25.61 3.16
CA TRP A 222 -7.43 -25.65 4.60
C TRP A 222 -7.04 -26.98 5.22
N ASP A 223 -7.35 -28.09 4.55
CA ASP A 223 -6.92 -29.44 4.97
C ASP A 223 -5.39 -29.57 4.99
N TRP A 224 -4.70 -29.00 4.00
CA TRP A 224 -3.24 -28.93 3.97
C TRP A 224 -2.68 -28.18 5.19
N PHE A 225 -3.23 -27.02 5.56
CA PHE A 225 -2.80 -26.30 6.75
C PHE A 225 -3.06 -27.10 8.04
N VAL A 226 -4.22 -27.74 8.16
CA VAL A 226 -4.55 -28.59 9.33
C VAL A 226 -3.59 -29.76 9.44
N GLN A 227 -3.27 -30.45 8.33
CA GLN A 227 -2.34 -31.60 8.29
C GLN A 227 -0.89 -31.20 8.61
N ASN A 228 -0.50 -29.96 8.29
CA ASN A 228 0.86 -29.49 8.49
C ASN A 228 1.04 -28.55 9.70
N LYS A 229 -0.01 -28.26 10.48
CA LYS A 229 0.06 -27.34 11.63
C LYS A 229 1.16 -27.69 12.64
N ASP A 230 1.42 -28.98 12.84
CA ASP A 230 2.45 -29.47 13.78
C ASP A 230 3.86 -29.39 13.20
N LYS A 231 4.02 -29.13 11.90
CA LYS A 231 5.31 -28.98 11.22
C LYS A 231 5.69 -27.51 10.99
N MET A 232 4.73 -26.59 11.06
CA MET A 232 4.94 -25.15 10.91
C MET A 232 4.77 -24.43 12.25
N THR A 233 5.30 -23.22 12.34
CA THR A 233 5.08 -22.33 13.48
C THR A 233 4.24 -21.14 13.03
N ARG A 234 3.03 -20.97 13.59
CA ARG A 234 2.24 -19.77 13.45
C ARG A 234 2.66 -18.77 14.51
N THR A 235 3.22 -17.65 14.10
CA THR A 235 3.66 -16.55 14.97
C THR A 235 2.54 -15.55 15.19
N SER A 236 2.64 -14.71 16.22
CA SER A 236 1.57 -13.76 16.57
C SER A 236 1.50 -12.54 15.63
N SER A 237 2.62 -12.19 14.97
CA SER A 237 2.71 -10.99 14.12
C SER A 237 3.91 -11.07 13.17
N ASN A 238 3.99 -10.11 12.23
CA ASN A 238 5.18 -9.94 11.38
C ASN A 238 6.46 -9.73 12.20
N ALA A 239 6.39 -8.94 13.27
CA ALA A 239 7.53 -8.68 14.15
C ALA A 239 7.94 -9.93 14.91
N ASP A 240 6.98 -10.70 15.46
CA ASP A 240 7.25 -11.96 16.16
C ASP A 240 7.94 -12.98 15.25
N SER A 241 7.52 -13.09 13.97
CA SER A 241 8.20 -13.95 12.99
C SER A 241 9.69 -13.57 12.86
N LEU A 242 9.99 -12.30 12.70
CA LEU A 242 11.35 -11.80 12.52
C LEU A 242 12.20 -11.91 13.79
N THR A 243 11.59 -11.71 14.95
CA THR A 243 12.27 -11.88 16.25
C THR A 243 12.67 -13.35 16.47
N ARG A 244 11.74 -14.31 16.25
CA ARG A 244 12.03 -15.73 16.39
C ARG A 244 13.05 -16.24 15.36
N LEU A 245 13.04 -15.65 14.15
CA LEU A 245 14.09 -15.90 13.16
C LEU A 245 15.45 -15.39 13.68
N ASN A 246 15.49 -14.17 14.23
CA ASN A 246 16.70 -13.58 14.81
C ASN A 246 17.27 -14.43 15.95
N ASP A 247 16.40 -14.97 16.81
CA ASP A 247 16.77 -15.74 17.99
C ASP A 247 17.10 -17.21 17.68
N GLY A 248 16.94 -17.65 16.42
CA GLY A 248 17.28 -18.99 15.97
C GLY A 248 16.23 -20.06 16.26
N GLU A 249 15.05 -19.65 16.72
CA GLU A 249 13.91 -20.56 16.85
C GLU A 249 13.41 -21.01 15.48
N LEU A 250 13.40 -20.08 14.50
CA LEU A 250 13.01 -20.31 13.12
C LEU A 250 14.19 -20.08 12.17
N ASP A 251 14.17 -20.70 11.01
CA ASP A 251 15.21 -20.56 9.99
C ASP A 251 14.70 -19.86 8.72
N LEU A 252 13.39 -19.96 8.45
CA LEU A 252 12.69 -19.36 7.31
C LEU A 252 11.31 -18.87 7.73
N VAL A 253 10.97 -17.61 7.43
CA VAL A 253 9.67 -17.04 7.83
C VAL A 253 9.06 -16.18 6.72
N SER A 254 7.72 -16.17 6.63
CA SER A 254 7.04 -15.18 5.81
C SER A 254 7.29 -13.77 6.36
N ALA A 255 7.62 -12.80 5.49
CA ALA A 255 8.03 -11.47 5.90
C ALA A 255 7.63 -10.39 4.90
N TRP A 256 7.64 -9.14 5.37
CA TRP A 256 7.69 -7.93 4.56
C TRP A 256 9.12 -7.40 4.50
N GLN A 257 9.58 -7.02 3.31
CA GLN A 257 10.92 -6.50 3.09
C GLN A 257 11.20 -5.23 3.90
N ASP A 258 10.31 -4.26 3.84
CA ASP A 258 10.41 -2.98 4.55
C ASP A 258 10.35 -3.15 6.08
N HIS A 259 9.59 -4.14 6.57
CA HIS A 259 9.52 -4.42 7.99
C HIS A 259 10.83 -5.03 8.50
N LEU A 260 11.40 -6.00 7.79
CA LEU A 260 12.72 -6.56 8.10
C LEU A 260 13.77 -5.43 8.16
N PHE A 261 13.82 -4.59 7.14
CA PHE A 261 14.74 -3.47 7.06
C PHE A 261 14.57 -2.48 8.23
N SER A 262 13.32 -2.14 8.55
CA SER A 262 13.01 -1.23 9.64
C SER A 262 13.51 -1.74 10.99
N LEU A 263 13.29 -3.03 11.29
CA LEU A 263 13.77 -3.64 12.54
C LEU A 263 15.30 -3.72 12.60
N GLN A 264 15.95 -4.00 11.47
CA GLN A 264 17.42 -3.99 11.37
C GLN A 264 17.98 -2.59 11.60
N LYS A 265 17.40 -1.57 10.99
CA LYS A 265 17.82 -0.16 11.13
C LYS A 265 17.64 0.35 12.57
N GLN A 266 16.63 -0.13 13.28
CA GLN A 266 16.40 0.18 14.69
C GLN A 266 17.32 -0.62 15.63
N GLY A 267 18.12 -1.56 15.13
CA GLY A 267 18.95 -2.46 15.94
C GLY A 267 18.16 -3.48 16.74
N ALA A 268 16.87 -3.69 16.41
CA ALA A 268 16.00 -4.65 17.10
C ALA A 268 16.31 -6.10 16.70
N ILE A 269 16.82 -6.30 15.50
CA ILE A 269 17.27 -7.60 14.97
C ILE A 269 18.61 -7.43 14.24
N THR A 270 19.34 -8.55 14.08
CA THR A 270 20.66 -8.53 13.41
C THR A 270 20.57 -8.12 11.94
N PRO A 271 21.53 -7.33 11.43
CA PRO A 271 21.60 -6.99 10.00
C PRO A 271 21.97 -8.20 9.10
N ARG A 272 22.32 -9.35 9.70
CA ARG A 272 22.67 -10.60 8.99
C ARG A 272 21.47 -11.20 8.26
N LEU A 273 20.26 -11.06 8.81
CA LEU A 273 19.06 -11.62 8.20
C LEU A 273 18.84 -11.05 6.81
N LYS A 274 18.43 -11.90 5.89
CA LYS A 274 18.18 -11.55 4.49
C LYS A 274 16.74 -11.81 4.09
N PHE A 275 16.34 -11.19 2.99
CA PHE A 275 15.02 -11.32 2.38
C PHE A 275 15.14 -11.80 0.94
N TYR A 276 14.20 -12.64 0.50
CA TYR A 276 14.06 -13.00 -0.91
C TYR A 276 12.59 -13.21 -1.29
N VAL A 277 12.31 -13.06 -2.57
CA VAL A 277 11.04 -13.48 -3.18
C VAL A 277 11.32 -14.74 -3.97
N PRO A 278 10.63 -15.86 -3.68
CA PRO A 278 10.84 -17.12 -4.41
C PRO A 278 10.39 -16.95 -5.88
N LYS A 279 10.96 -17.79 -6.78
CA LYS A 279 10.62 -17.74 -8.22
C LYS A 279 9.15 -18.00 -8.51
N PHE A 280 8.45 -18.70 -7.64
CA PHE A 280 7.01 -18.91 -7.79
C PHE A 280 6.16 -17.67 -7.45
N GLY A 281 6.77 -16.57 -7.02
CA GLY A 281 6.11 -15.32 -6.69
C GLY A 281 5.36 -15.32 -5.35
N MET A 282 5.15 -14.12 -4.79
CA MET A 282 4.36 -13.92 -3.57
C MET A 282 3.32 -12.82 -3.76
N PRO A 283 2.09 -13.00 -3.24
CA PRO A 283 1.08 -11.96 -3.28
C PRO A 283 1.43 -10.76 -2.42
N GLY A 284 0.93 -9.60 -2.82
CA GLY A 284 1.09 -8.37 -2.06
C GLY A 284 2.34 -7.57 -2.40
N GLY A 285 2.33 -6.37 -1.92
CA GLY A 285 3.41 -5.42 -2.12
C GLY A 285 3.05 -4.26 -3.03
N GLY A 286 3.60 -3.11 -2.67
CA GLY A 286 3.40 -1.86 -3.40
C GLY A 286 2.10 -1.13 -3.08
N ASN A 287 2.27 0.19 -2.99
CA ASN A 287 1.15 1.11 -2.86
C ASN A 287 1.27 2.22 -3.89
N LEU A 288 0.14 2.68 -4.38
CA LEU A 288 0.02 3.90 -5.16
C LEU A 288 -0.52 5.04 -4.30
N LEU A 289 -0.31 6.25 -4.77
CA LEU A 289 -0.99 7.45 -4.28
C LEU A 289 -2.03 7.89 -5.30
N GLY A 290 -3.23 8.20 -4.80
CA GLY A 290 -4.26 8.91 -5.52
C GLY A 290 -4.62 10.20 -4.81
N VAL A 291 -5.05 11.22 -5.56
CA VAL A 291 -5.57 12.49 -5.04
C VAL A 291 -7.09 12.44 -5.08
N ALA A 292 -7.75 12.75 -3.96
CA ALA A 292 -9.21 12.81 -3.92
C ALA A 292 -9.73 13.93 -4.84
N LYS A 293 -10.70 13.65 -5.72
CA LYS A 293 -11.29 14.68 -6.63
C LYS A 293 -11.82 15.91 -5.90
N ASN A 294 -12.30 15.71 -4.68
CA ASN A 294 -12.84 16.78 -3.84
C ASN A 294 -11.87 17.18 -2.71
N SER A 295 -10.57 17.02 -2.94
CA SER A 295 -9.53 17.42 -1.99
C SER A 295 -9.73 18.86 -1.51
N PRO A 296 -9.63 19.14 -0.20
CA PRO A 296 -9.61 20.49 0.32
C PRO A 296 -8.35 21.30 -0.04
N HIS A 297 -7.25 20.63 -0.44
CA HIS A 297 -5.96 21.23 -0.79
C HIS A 297 -5.42 20.61 -2.09
N PRO A 298 -6.12 20.83 -3.24
CA PRO A 298 -5.81 20.12 -4.47
C PRO A 298 -4.42 20.43 -5.03
N ALA A 299 -3.98 21.70 -5.01
CA ALA A 299 -2.66 22.07 -5.50
C ALA A 299 -1.53 21.49 -4.61
N ALA A 300 -1.68 21.59 -3.28
CA ALA A 300 -0.72 20.99 -2.35
C ALA A 300 -0.63 19.45 -2.51
N SER A 301 -1.75 18.80 -2.82
CA SER A 301 -1.80 17.36 -3.10
C SER A 301 -1.00 17.00 -4.34
N LEU A 302 -1.14 17.74 -5.43
CA LEU A 302 -0.41 17.53 -6.68
C LEU A 302 1.10 17.73 -6.49
N VAL A 303 1.49 18.82 -5.80
CA VAL A 303 2.90 19.09 -5.49
C VAL A 303 3.50 18.00 -4.62
N PHE A 304 2.75 17.51 -3.63
CA PHE A 304 3.18 16.41 -2.79
C PHE A 304 3.37 15.10 -3.57
N VAL A 305 2.38 14.71 -4.39
CA VAL A 305 2.47 13.48 -5.20
C VAL A 305 3.65 13.57 -6.17
N ASN A 306 3.79 14.71 -6.87
CA ASN A 306 4.92 14.92 -7.79
C ASN A 306 6.28 14.82 -7.08
N TRP A 307 6.41 15.37 -5.87
CA TRP A 307 7.63 15.30 -5.07
C TRP A 307 7.97 13.88 -4.66
N ILE A 308 7.01 13.15 -4.03
CA ILE A 308 7.31 11.84 -3.45
C ILE A 308 7.54 10.75 -4.51
N THR A 309 7.00 10.93 -5.70
CA THR A 309 7.20 10.01 -6.83
C THR A 309 8.39 10.39 -7.72
N SER A 310 9.10 11.47 -7.40
CA SER A 310 10.32 11.84 -8.13
C SER A 310 11.43 10.81 -7.93
N PRO A 311 12.30 10.59 -8.95
CA PRO A 311 13.38 9.61 -8.85
C PRO A 311 14.29 9.81 -7.64
N GLU A 312 14.62 11.07 -7.31
CA GLU A 312 15.43 11.41 -6.14
C GLU A 312 14.78 10.95 -4.83
N ILE A 313 13.50 11.27 -4.65
CA ILE A 313 12.78 10.93 -3.41
C ILE A 313 12.51 9.43 -3.34
N GLN A 314 12.26 8.77 -4.46
CA GLN A 314 12.14 7.31 -4.51
C GLN A 314 13.45 6.62 -4.08
N GLN A 315 14.61 7.15 -4.47
CA GLN A 315 15.90 6.65 -4.01
C GLN A 315 16.09 6.88 -2.50
N ARG A 316 15.66 8.03 -1.97
CA ARG A 316 15.70 8.31 -0.52
C ARG A 316 14.77 7.39 0.27
N LEU A 317 13.56 7.11 -0.24
CA LEU A 317 12.65 6.13 0.37
C LEU A 317 13.30 4.74 0.44
N SER A 318 13.99 4.32 -0.62
CA SER A 318 14.74 3.06 -0.63
C SER A 318 15.82 3.02 0.46
N GLN A 319 16.62 4.06 0.58
CA GLN A 319 17.70 4.15 1.58
C GLN A 319 17.15 4.21 3.02
N GLU A 320 16.03 4.89 3.21
CA GLU A 320 15.45 5.11 4.53
C GLU A 320 14.62 3.90 5.03
N PHE A 321 13.89 3.24 4.13
CA PHE A 321 12.89 2.23 4.48
C PHE A 321 13.13 0.85 3.84
N GLY A 322 14.17 0.69 3.00
CA GLY A 322 14.45 -0.58 2.33
C GLY A 322 13.44 -0.97 1.27
N VAL A 323 12.57 -0.03 0.85
CA VAL A 323 11.61 -0.26 -0.23
C VAL A 323 12.29 -0.12 -1.59
N ARG A 324 11.78 -0.83 -2.59
CA ARG A 324 12.27 -0.71 -3.95
C ARG A 324 11.86 0.66 -4.53
N PRO A 325 12.80 1.41 -5.15
CA PRO A 325 12.44 2.62 -5.88
C PRO A 325 11.47 2.28 -7.01
N LEU A 326 10.43 3.07 -7.17
CA LEU A 326 9.41 2.87 -8.19
C LEU A 326 9.56 3.88 -9.33
N ASN A 327 9.66 3.38 -10.57
CA ASN A 327 9.61 4.14 -11.80
C ASN A 327 8.80 3.35 -12.85
N HIS A 328 8.65 3.85 -14.06
CA HIS A 328 7.87 3.21 -15.13
C HIS A 328 8.37 1.80 -15.50
N GLU A 329 9.62 1.47 -15.22
CA GLU A 329 10.22 0.15 -15.49
C GLU A 329 10.14 -0.80 -14.28
N SER A 330 9.57 -0.37 -13.16
CA SER A 330 9.59 -1.12 -11.90
C SER A 330 8.64 -2.32 -11.83
N GLY A 331 8.10 -2.77 -12.94
CA GLY A 331 7.29 -4.00 -12.99
C GLY A 331 8.09 -5.22 -12.52
N ARG A 332 7.44 -6.15 -11.79
CA ARG A 332 8.02 -7.42 -11.34
C ARG A 332 7.09 -8.57 -11.71
N ALA A 333 7.63 -9.53 -12.48
CA ALA A 333 6.88 -10.73 -12.87
C ALA A 333 6.70 -11.73 -11.71
N ASP A 334 7.56 -11.67 -10.71
CA ASP A 334 7.54 -12.55 -9.52
C ASP A 334 6.53 -12.12 -8.44
N VAL A 335 5.83 -11.00 -8.65
CA VAL A 335 4.79 -10.50 -7.75
C VAL A 335 3.43 -10.87 -8.27
N LEU A 336 2.65 -11.62 -7.48
CA LEU A 336 1.31 -12.06 -7.84
C LEU A 336 0.27 -11.06 -7.35
N PHE A 337 -0.74 -10.83 -8.18
CA PHE A 337 -1.94 -10.10 -7.80
C PHE A 337 -2.94 -11.02 -7.10
N PHE A 338 -3.46 -10.57 -5.95
CA PHE A 338 -4.56 -11.22 -5.25
C PHE A 338 -5.52 -10.15 -4.72
N PRO A 339 -6.75 -10.06 -5.25
CA PRO A 339 -7.69 -9.00 -4.89
C PRO A 339 -8.05 -8.99 -3.41
N SER A 340 -8.20 -7.81 -2.82
CA SER A 340 -8.53 -7.67 -1.40
C SER A 340 -9.89 -8.29 -1.03
N THR A 341 -10.86 -8.32 -1.94
CA THR A 341 -12.16 -8.98 -1.76
C THR A 341 -11.99 -10.47 -1.53
N TRP A 342 -11.21 -11.15 -2.37
CA TRP A 342 -10.86 -12.56 -2.22
C TRP A 342 -10.04 -12.81 -0.95
N GLY A 343 -9.06 -11.92 -0.65
CA GLY A 343 -8.24 -12.00 0.54
C GLY A 343 -9.04 -11.94 1.83
N LYS A 344 -10.03 -11.05 1.92
CA LYS A 344 -10.94 -10.96 3.08
C LYS A 344 -11.75 -12.23 3.27
N SER A 345 -12.33 -12.76 2.21
CA SER A 345 -13.09 -14.01 2.23
C SER A 345 -12.21 -15.20 2.62
N ALA A 346 -11.00 -15.31 2.05
CA ALA A 346 -10.05 -16.36 2.36
C ALA A 346 -9.64 -16.34 3.84
N MET A 347 -9.34 -15.17 4.40
CA MET A 347 -8.94 -15.05 5.81
C MET A 347 -10.07 -15.37 6.77
N ALA A 348 -11.32 -14.99 6.45
CA ALA A 348 -12.49 -15.36 7.25
C ALA A 348 -12.68 -16.88 7.32
N VAL A 349 -12.56 -17.56 6.18
CA VAL A 349 -12.68 -19.02 6.12
C VAL A 349 -11.49 -19.71 6.78
N PHE A 350 -10.26 -19.24 6.57
CA PHE A 350 -9.06 -19.74 7.22
C PHE A 350 -9.18 -19.69 8.75
N THR A 351 -9.60 -18.54 9.29
CA THR A 351 -9.81 -18.39 10.74
C THR A 351 -10.80 -19.44 11.27
N LYS A 352 -11.91 -19.63 10.59
CA LYS A 352 -12.94 -20.59 10.99
C LYS A 352 -12.50 -22.04 10.85
N GLN A 353 -11.82 -22.40 9.78
CA GLN A 353 -11.53 -23.80 9.44
C GLN A 353 -10.16 -24.31 9.89
N VAL A 354 -9.20 -23.42 10.10
CA VAL A 354 -7.83 -23.77 10.46
C VAL A 354 -7.48 -23.32 11.88
N ILE A 355 -7.77 -22.05 12.22
CA ILE A 355 -7.35 -21.51 13.53
C ILE A 355 -8.26 -22.01 14.64
N SER A 356 -9.57 -22.10 14.41
CA SER A 356 -10.56 -22.47 15.43
C SER A 356 -10.72 -24.02 15.60
N ARG A 357 -9.97 -24.81 14.83
CA ARG A 357 -9.87 -26.29 14.97
C ARG A 357 -8.57 -26.66 15.69
#